data_120a3ba8e518e4bf3be18a8139af5eb4
#
_entry.id   120a3ba8e518e4bf3be18a8139af5eb4
#
_cell.length_a   1.000
_cell.length_b   1.000
_cell.length_c   1.000
_cell.angle_alpha   90.00
_cell.angle_beta   90.00
_cell.angle_gamma   90.00
#
_symmetry.space_group_name_H-M   'P 1'
#
loop_
_entity.id
_entity.type
_entity.pdbx_description
1 polymer ?
#
loop_
_entity_poly.entity_id
_entity_poly.type
_entity_poly.pdbx_seq_one_letter_code
_entity_poly.pdbx_strand_id
1 'polypeptide(L)'
;MKRRDFIKKAGLGAAAVAATTVNAPFVHAAQKTTIKWRMQTYAGAALAEEVVKRSITAFNEAANGEMHIDLYTADELVPMSELFRAVQKGTVDAAQSDDDSIASPVDVKVFAAYFPLALRYSLDVPVLWNEYGLNKIWEEAYAEVPGVTWLSAGSWDPCNFATTKPIRHLEDLKGLRVYMFPTGGKFMQRFGVVPMTLAYEDVQMALQTHDLDGVTWSGITEDYTVGWADVTKYYLTNPISGAWVGSYFVHTDSWKKVPKHLQTLFRMSIDYSHYHRQYWYWWGEAHYRVKGGKLELTSIPADEWKQVEAEAHKFWDETAQISPRCKKVVEILKEYNDTMEKAGPPYRY
;
A
#
# COMPACT_ATOMS: atom_id res chain seq x y z
N MET A 1 -46.85 -58.41 32.27
CA MET A 1 -46.76 -57.04 32.88
C MET A 1 -47.25 -56.02 31.84
N LYS A 2 -48.34 -55.31 32.22
CA LYS A 2 -49.06 -54.40 31.31
C LYS A 2 -48.38 -53.05 31.29
N ARG A 3 -48.28 -52.46 30.11
CA ARG A 3 -47.63 -51.14 29.82
C ARG A 3 -47.97 -50.00 30.82
N ARG A 4 -49.06 -50.12 31.55
CA ARG A 4 -49.54 -49.16 32.54
C ARG A 4 -48.74 -49.14 33.85
N ASP A 5 -48.03 -50.20 34.21
CA ASP A 5 -47.27 -50.29 35.47
C ASP A 5 -45.86 -49.72 35.34
N PHE A 6 -45.35 -49.59 34.10
CA PHE A 6 -44.07 -48.98 33.79
C PHE A 6 -44.13 -47.46 33.89
N ILE A 7 -45.26 -46.87 33.47
CA ILE A 7 -45.46 -45.41 33.48
C ILE A 7 -45.64 -44.87 34.91
N LYS A 8 -46.23 -45.66 35.82
CA LYS A 8 -46.40 -45.24 37.24
C LYS A 8 -45.08 -45.28 38.03
N LYS A 9 -44.10 -46.09 37.65
CA LYS A 9 -42.78 -46.15 38.30
C LYS A 9 -41.79 -45.13 37.73
N ALA A 10 -41.97 -44.67 36.50
CA ALA A 10 -41.15 -43.60 35.93
C ALA A 10 -41.54 -42.18 36.41
N GLY A 11 -42.78 -42.00 36.90
CA GLY A 11 -43.29 -40.71 37.38
C GLY A 11 -42.82 -40.31 38.78
N LEU A 12 -42.32 -41.24 39.59
CA LEU A 12 -41.83 -40.96 40.95
C LEU A 12 -40.32 -40.71 41.04
N GLY A 13 -39.57 -40.94 39.96
CA GLY A 13 -38.13 -40.64 39.87
C GLY A 13 -37.84 -39.25 39.36
N ALA A 14 -38.81 -38.54 38.75
CA ALA A 14 -38.60 -37.23 38.14
C ALA A 14 -38.89 -36.05 39.08
N ALA A 15 -39.43 -36.30 40.25
CA ALA A 15 -39.77 -35.22 41.19
C ALA A 15 -38.67 -34.90 42.23
N ALA A 16 -37.56 -35.62 42.26
CA ALA A 16 -36.48 -35.42 43.24
C ALA A 16 -35.24 -34.74 42.66
N VAL A 17 -35.21 -34.34 41.36
CA VAL A 17 -34.06 -33.62 40.75
C VAL A 17 -34.36 -32.17 40.43
N ALA A 18 -35.53 -31.66 40.79
CA ALA A 18 -35.96 -30.30 40.47
C ALA A 18 -35.71 -29.25 41.58
N ALA A 19 -34.76 -29.48 42.49
CA ALA A 19 -34.46 -28.49 43.55
C ALA A 19 -32.97 -28.22 43.78
N THR A 20 -32.12 -28.43 42.78
CA THR A 20 -30.86 -27.72 42.76
C THR A 20 -30.93 -26.66 41.67
N THR A 21 -31.46 -25.48 42.02
CA THR A 21 -31.22 -24.26 41.30
C THR A 21 -29.70 -24.04 41.34
N VAL A 22 -29.02 -24.55 40.30
CA VAL A 22 -27.69 -24.06 39.96
C VAL A 22 -27.93 -22.59 39.64
N ASN A 23 -27.67 -21.71 40.60
CA ASN A 23 -27.41 -20.32 40.31
C ASN A 23 -26.16 -20.33 39.42
N ALA A 24 -26.34 -20.49 38.11
CA ALA A 24 -25.33 -20.12 37.17
C ALA A 24 -25.05 -18.64 37.47
N PRO A 25 -23.82 -18.26 37.83
CA PRO A 25 -23.52 -16.86 37.97
C PRO A 25 -23.93 -16.25 36.62
N PHE A 26 -24.83 -15.27 36.66
CA PHE A 26 -25.02 -14.36 35.54
C PHE A 26 -23.65 -13.75 35.31
N VAL A 27 -22.90 -14.34 34.40
CA VAL A 27 -21.77 -13.68 33.81
C VAL A 27 -22.41 -12.51 33.07
N HIS A 28 -22.48 -11.37 33.74
CA HIS A 28 -22.59 -10.11 33.01
C HIS A 28 -21.40 -10.13 32.11
N ALA A 29 -21.58 -10.51 30.83
CA ALA A 29 -20.64 -10.20 29.79
C ALA A 29 -20.48 -8.68 29.92
N ALA A 30 -19.37 -8.25 30.51
CA ALA A 30 -19.03 -6.83 30.56
C ALA A 30 -19.24 -6.34 29.15
N GLN A 31 -20.06 -5.32 28.97
CA GLN A 31 -20.37 -4.76 27.67
C GLN A 31 -19.02 -4.36 27.09
N LYS A 32 -18.48 -5.15 26.16
CA LYS A 32 -17.17 -4.93 25.57
C LYS A 32 -17.25 -3.57 24.89
N THR A 33 -16.53 -2.59 25.40
CA THR A 33 -16.45 -1.28 24.76
C THR A 33 -15.75 -1.48 23.43
N THR A 34 -16.48 -1.32 22.33
CA THR A 34 -15.93 -1.42 20.98
C THR A 34 -14.90 -0.31 20.77
N ILE A 35 -13.68 -0.68 20.43
CA ILE A 35 -12.67 0.27 19.98
C ILE A 35 -13.04 0.72 18.57
N LYS A 36 -13.16 2.02 18.36
CA LYS A 36 -13.45 2.59 17.03
C LYS A 36 -12.28 3.39 16.53
N TRP A 37 -11.83 3.08 15.34
CA TRP A 37 -10.76 3.80 14.65
C TRP A 37 -11.24 4.42 13.35
N ARG A 38 -10.63 5.57 13.03
CA ARG A 38 -10.68 6.18 11.71
C ARG A 38 -9.36 5.89 11.01
N MET A 39 -9.44 5.31 9.83
CA MET A 39 -8.27 5.02 8.98
C MET A 39 -8.46 5.69 7.64
N GLN A 40 -7.49 6.45 7.17
CA GLN A 40 -7.49 7.02 5.81
C GLN A 40 -6.43 6.35 4.95
N THR A 41 -6.79 6.04 3.70
CA THR A 41 -5.88 5.55 2.67
C THR A 41 -5.56 6.64 1.65
N TYR A 42 -4.44 6.47 0.93
CA TYR A 42 -4.10 7.32 -0.22
C TYR A 42 -5.02 7.08 -1.42
N ALA A 43 -5.66 5.93 -1.47
CA ALA A 43 -6.45 5.50 -2.61
C ALA A 43 -7.79 6.25 -2.69
N GLY A 44 -8.13 6.77 -3.86
CA GLY A 44 -9.47 7.24 -4.16
C GLY A 44 -10.49 6.10 -4.12
N ALA A 45 -11.80 6.45 -4.17
CA ALA A 45 -12.89 5.50 -3.90
C ALA A 45 -12.82 4.21 -4.75
N ALA A 46 -12.61 4.33 -6.07
CA ALA A 46 -12.56 3.17 -6.97
C ALA A 46 -11.38 2.24 -6.66
N LEU A 47 -10.22 2.79 -6.36
CA LEU A 47 -9.02 2.01 -6.04
C LEU A 47 -9.10 1.40 -4.64
N ALA A 48 -9.61 2.14 -3.66
CA ALA A 48 -9.73 1.68 -2.27
C ALA A 48 -10.56 0.39 -2.14
N GLU A 49 -11.59 0.21 -2.96
CA GLU A 49 -12.40 -1.03 -3.02
C GLU A 49 -11.52 -2.26 -3.30
N GLU A 50 -10.55 -2.12 -4.20
CA GLU A 50 -9.68 -3.23 -4.59
C GLU A 50 -8.49 -3.42 -3.63
N VAL A 51 -7.87 -2.34 -3.16
CA VAL A 51 -6.56 -2.45 -2.51
C VAL A 51 -6.58 -2.46 -0.98
N VAL A 52 -7.59 -1.88 -0.32
CA VAL A 52 -7.61 -1.73 1.15
C VAL A 52 -8.90 -2.25 1.77
N LYS A 53 -10.05 -1.93 1.19
CA LYS A 53 -11.36 -2.18 1.80
C LYS A 53 -11.58 -3.65 2.15
N ARG A 54 -11.16 -4.57 1.26
CA ARG A 54 -11.32 -6.03 1.49
C ARG A 54 -10.64 -6.48 2.79
N SER A 55 -9.44 -5.99 3.06
CA SER A 55 -8.68 -6.36 4.26
C SER A 55 -9.27 -5.74 5.53
N ILE A 56 -9.75 -4.50 5.45
CA ILE A 56 -10.41 -3.83 6.58
C ILE A 56 -11.76 -4.48 6.88
N THR A 57 -12.54 -4.86 5.87
CA THR A 57 -13.79 -5.61 6.05
C THR A 57 -13.53 -6.94 6.75
N ALA A 58 -12.53 -7.72 6.27
CA ALA A 58 -12.16 -8.99 6.88
C ALA A 58 -11.67 -8.80 8.34
N PHE A 59 -10.91 -7.73 8.62
CA PHE A 59 -10.53 -7.38 9.99
C PHE A 59 -11.76 -7.10 10.87
N ASN A 60 -12.67 -6.25 10.41
CA ASN A 60 -13.87 -5.85 11.18
C ASN A 60 -14.75 -7.06 11.48
N GLU A 61 -14.93 -7.98 10.54
CA GLU A 61 -15.67 -9.22 10.74
C GLU A 61 -14.97 -10.12 11.78
N ALA A 62 -13.66 -10.33 11.64
CA ALA A 62 -12.89 -11.20 12.53
C ALA A 62 -12.71 -10.60 13.93
N ALA A 63 -12.71 -9.28 14.08
CA ALA A 63 -12.65 -8.58 15.36
C ALA A 63 -13.94 -8.73 16.18
N ASN A 64 -15.02 -9.25 15.58
CA ASN A 64 -16.26 -9.67 16.24
C ASN A 64 -16.80 -8.63 17.24
N GLY A 65 -16.83 -7.35 16.83
CA GLY A 65 -17.35 -6.23 17.62
C GLY A 65 -16.42 -5.72 18.72
N GLU A 66 -15.24 -6.30 18.94
CA GLU A 66 -14.26 -5.78 19.89
C GLU A 66 -13.58 -4.51 19.37
N MET A 67 -13.39 -4.43 18.06
CA MET A 67 -12.83 -3.27 17.37
C MET A 67 -13.51 -3.10 16.01
N HIS A 68 -13.64 -1.85 15.57
CA HIS A 68 -14.14 -1.49 14.24
C HIS A 68 -13.29 -0.37 13.66
N ILE A 69 -12.92 -0.51 12.41
CA ILE A 69 -12.17 0.49 11.64
C ILE A 69 -13.07 1.04 10.55
N ASP A 70 -13.36 2.33 10.63
CA ASP A 70 -14.01 3.09 9.57
C ASP A 70 -12.92 3.52 8.57
N LEU A 71 -13.00 3.01 7.34
CA LEU A 71 -12.06 3.33 6.27
C LEU A 71 -12.56 4.54 5.49
N TYR A 72 -11.69 5.51 5.30
CA TYR A 72 -11.88 6.74 4.53
C TYR A 72 -10.90 6.75 3.35
N THR A 73 -11.33 7.27 2.23
CA THR A 73 -10.53 7.36 0.99
C THR A 73 -9.65 8.61 0.98
N ALA A 74 -8.89 8.81 -0.09
CA ALA A 74 -8.00 9.96 -0.24
C ALA A 74 -8.76 11.28 -0.01
N ASP A 75 -8.16 12.19 0.74
CA ASP A 75 -8.66 13.55 1.02
C ASP A 75 -10.01 13.64 1.76
N GLU A 76 -10.61 12.52 2.18
CA GLU A 76 -11.95 12.49 2.80
C GLU A 76 -11.97 13.00 4.24
N LEU A 77 -10.98 12.67 5.06
CA LEU A 77 -10.85 13.20 6.43
C LEU A 77 -9.94 14.42 6.49
N VAL A 78 -8.79 14.32 5.86
CA VAL A 78 -7.77 15.37 5.78
C VAL A 78 -7.09 15.29 4.42
N PRO A 79 -6.60 16.44 3.89
CA PRO A 79 -5.76 16.43 2.70
C PRO A 79 -4.57 15.46 2.85
N MET A 80 -4.18 14.78 1.77
CA MET A 80 -3.09 13.79 1.80
C MET A 80 -1.79 14.37 2.36
N SER A 81 -1.46 15.63 2.04
CA SER A 81 -0.29 16.33 2.58
C SER A 81 -0.30 16.52 4.11
N GLU A 82 -1.49 16.43 4.76
CA GLU A 82 -1.66 16.56 6.20
C GLU A 82 -1.86 15.20 6.89
N LEU A 83 -1.94 14.10 6.15
CA LEU A 83 -2.30 12.79 6.69
C LEU A 83 -1.31 12.31 7.76
N PHE A 84 0.01 12.44 7.51
CA PHE A 84 1.02 12.07 8.50
C PHE A 84 0.83 12.83 9.82
N ARG A 85 0.65 14.15 9.73
CA ARG A 85 0.42 15.02 10.89
C ARG A 85 -0.88 14.68 11.62
N ALA A 86 -1.94 14.31 10.88
CA ALA A 86 -3.22 13.93 11.46
C ALA A 86 -3.11 12.64 12.30
N VAL A 87 -2.35 11.65 11.82
CA VAL A 87 -2.05 10.43 12.60
C VAL A 87 -1.16 10.78 13.79
N GLN A 88 -0.13 11.58 13.61
CA GLN A 88 0.76 12.01 14.69
C GLN A 88 0.00 12.67 15.86
N LYS A 89 -1.02 13.45 15.53
CA LYS A 89 -1.88 14.14 16.54
C LYS A 89 -3.03 13.28 17.07
N GLY A 90 -3.25 12.08 16.54
CA GLY A 90 -4.38 11.22 16.90
C GLY A 90 -5.72 11.71 16.37
N THR A 91 -5.75 12.61 15.39
CA THR A 91 -6.98 13.02 14.70
C THR A 91 -7.44 11.88 13.77
N VAL A 92 -6.51 11.11 13.22
CA VAL A 92 -6.70 9.88 12.47
C VAL A 92 -5.94 8.79 13.22
N ASP A 93 -6.55 7.61 13.42
CA ASP A 93 -5.95 6.55 14.24
C ASP A 93 -4.95 5.72 13.44
N ALA A 94 -5.21 5.50 12.15
CA ALA A 94 -4.37 4.72 11.25
C ALA A 94 -4.34 5.33 9.86
N ALA A 95 -3.25 5.10 9.15
CA ALA A 95 -3.13 5.46 7.74
C ALA A 95 -2.43 4.37 6.93
N GLN A 96 -2.76 4.36 5.64
CA GLN A 96 -2.09 3.59 4.62
C GLN A 96 -1.75 4.54 3.47
N SER A 97 -0.46 4.77 3.26
CA SER A 97 0.06 5.66 2.22
C SER A 97 1.56 5.41 2.04
N ASP A 98 2.20 6.17 1.18
CA ASP A 98 3.66 6.23 1.13
C ASP A 98 4.20 7.45 1.87
N ASP A 99 5.43 7.32 2.38
CA ASP A 99 6.07 8.38 3.16
C ASP A 99 6.48 9.60 2.33
N ASP A 100 6.68 9.40 1.01
CA ASP A 100 7.15 10.46 0.11
C ASP A 100 6.04 11.49 -0.18
N SER A 101 4.82 11.00 -0.50
CA SER A 101 3.67 11.86 -0.86
C SER A 101 3.07 12.62 0.32
N ILE A 102 3.10 12.03 1.53
CA ILE A 102 2.48 12.63 2.72
C ILE A 102 3.41 13.51 3.54
N ALA A 103 4.55 13.90 2.97
CA ALA A 103 5.54 14.74 3.64
C ALA A 103 6.00 14.20 5.00
N SER A 104 6.12 12.87 5.14
CA SER A 104 6.66 12.23 6.33
C SER A 104 8.01 12.85 6.72
N PRO A 105 8.29 13.09 8.02
CA PRO A 105 9.56 13.67 8.44
C PRO A 105 10.71 12.66 8.47
N VAL A 106 10.45 11.35 8.26
CA VAL A 106 11.51 10.34 8.27
C VAL A 106 12.46 10.52 7.10
N ASP A 107 13.76 10.33 7.34
CA ASP A 107 14.79 10.52 6.31
C ASP A 107 14.73 9.48 5.18
N VAL A 108 14.25 8.26 5.51
CA VAL A 108 14.09 7.16 4.54
C VAL A 108 12.86 7.30 3.61
N LYS A 109 12.05 8.33 3.77
CA LYS A 109 10.85 8.56 2.93
C LYS A 109 11.12 8.54 1.42
N VAL A 110 12.31 8.97 1.03
CA VAL A 110 12.72 9.04 -0.38
C VAL A 110 12.76 7.67 -1.07
N PHE A 111 12.80 6.58 -0.31
CA PHE A 111 12.73 5.19 -0.82
C PHE A 111 11.31 4.64 -0.84
N ALA A 112 10.35 5.37 -0.29
CA ALA A 112 8.94 5.06 -0.41
C ALA A 112 8.41 5.43 -1.81
N ALA A 113 7.16 5.07 -2.09
CA ALA A 113 6.60 5.17 -3.42
C ALA A 113 7.47 4.44 -4.46
N TYR A 114 7.97 5.13 -5.46
CA TYR A 114 8.72 4.55 -6.56
C TYR A 114 10.16 5.10 -6.59
N PHE A 115 11.03 4.50 -5.80
CA PHE A 115 12.45 4.83 -5.89
C PHE A 115 13.03 4.33 -7.21
N PRO A 116 13.66 5.19 -8.03
CA PRO A 116 13.96 4.91 -9.42
C PRO A 116 14.79 3.65 -9.63
N LEU A 117 14.24 2.69 -10.40
CA LEU A 117 14.86 1.44 -10.86
C LEU A 117 15.41 0.53 -9.74
N ALA A 118 14.99 0.78 -8.48
CA ALA A 118 15.47 0.01 -7.33
C ALA A 118 14.81 -1.37 -7.23
N LEU A 119 13.56 -1.47 -7.65
CA LEU A 119 12.74 -2.67 -7.58
C LEU A 119 12.35 -3.11 -8.99
N ARG A 120 12.39 -4.39 -9.26
CA ARG A 120 11.97 -4.98 -10.54
C ARG A 120 10.58 -5.60 -10.46
N TYR A 121 10.21 -6.12 -9.29
CA TYR A 121 8.96 -6.83 -9.05
C TYR A 121 8.39 -6.48 -7.66
N SER A 122 7.08 -6.61 -7.52
CA SER A 122 6.41 -6.41 -6.22
C SER A 122 6.93 -7.35 -5.13
N LEU A 123 7.44 -8.53 -5.49
CA LEU A 123 8.04 -9.48 -4.55
C LEU A 123 9.38 -8.99 -3.96
N ASP A 124 10.07 -8.06 -4.61
CA ASP A 124 11.31 -7.48 -4.08
C ASP A 124 11.06 -6.78 -2.72
N VAL A 125 9.88 -6.19 -2.51
CA VAL A 125 9.56 -5.47 -1.27
C VAL A 125 9.56 -6.39 -0.05
N PRO A 126 8.74 -7.46 0.03
CA PRO A 126 8.75 -8.33 1.21
C PRO A 126 10.12 -9.00 1.43
N VAL A 127 10.89 -9.29 0.37
CA VAL A 127 12.25 -9.84 0.52
C VAL A 127 13.19 -8.81 1.14
N LEU A 128 13.23 -7.58 0.61
CA LEU A 128 14.10 -6.52 1.15
C LEU A 128 13.75 -6.15 2.59
N TRP A 129 12.46 -6.05 2.91
CA TRP A 129 12.02 -5.65 4.25
C TRP A 129 12.24 -6.74 5.29
N ASN A 130 11.97 -8.01 4.95
CA ASN A 130 12.05 -9.11 5.92
C ASN A 130 13.42 -9.78 5.96
N GLU A 131 14.06 -10.03 4.80
CA GLU A 131 15.32 -10.80 4.74
C GLU A 131 16.56 -9.89 4.75
N TYR A 132 16.48 -8.69 4.15
CA TYR A 132 17.59 -7.72 4.13
C TYR A 132 17.50 -6.66 5.23
N GLY A 133 16.45 -6.71 6.06
CA GLY A 133 16.33 -5.95 7.30
C GLY A 133 15.87 -4.50 7.14
N LEU A 134 15.25 -4.11 6.03
CA LEU A 134 14.69 -2.76 5.88
C LEU A 134 13.58 -2.48 6.90
N ASN A 135 12.83 -3.49 7.38
CA ASN A 135 11.86 -3.33 8.46
C ASN A 135 12.48 -2.61 9.66
N LYS A 136 13.65 -3.06 10.09
CA LYS A 136 14.35 -2.48 11.24
C LYS A 136 14.74 -1.02 11.00
N ILE A 137 15.19 -0.69 9.79
CA ILE A 137 15.56 0.68 9.43
C ILE A 137 14.35 1.61 9.48
N TRP A 138 13.17 1.17 8.99
CA TRP A 138 11.92 1.93 9.07
C TRP A 138 11.44 2.07 10.51
N GLU A 139 11.46 1.00 11.30
CA GLU A 139 11.12 1.05 12.73
C GLU A 139 12.00 2.05 13.49
N GLU A 140 13.32 2.05 13.25
CA GLU A 140 14.27 3.01 13.86
C GLU A 140 13.98 4.46 13.42
N ALA A 141 13.69 4.69 12.13
CA ALA A 141 13.36 6.02 11.63
C ALA A 141 12.06 6.57 12.25
N TYR A 142 11.02 5.71 12.35
CA TYR A 142 9.76 6.10 12.95
C TYR A 142 9.83 6.26 14.48
N ALA A 143 10.72 5.52 15.16
CA ALA A 143 10.93 5.67 16.61
C ALA A 143 11.43 7.06 17.00
N GLU A 144 12.06 7.79 16.08
CA GLU A 144 12.48 9.18 16.27
C GLU A 144 11.32 10.19 16.12
N VAL A 145 10.16 9.74 15.63
CA VAL A 145 8.98 10.59 15.40
C VAL A 145 7.93 10.32 16.48
N PRO A 146 7.77 11.22 17.47
CA PRO A 146 6.78 11.02 18.51
C PRO A 146 5.35 10.93 17.96
N GLY A 147 4.54 10.08 18.55
CA GLY A 147 3.10 9.97 18.26
C GLY A 147 2.74 9.05 17.11
N VAL A 148 3.69 8.52 16.36
CA VAL A 148 3.45 7.58 15.24
C VAL A 148 4.19 6.28 15.46
N THR A 149 3.53 5.16 15.16
CA THR A 149 4.11 3.82 15.15
C THR A 149 3.95 3.22 13.76
N TRP A 150 5.06 2.88 13.13
CA TRP A 150 5.07 2.16 11.87
C TRP A 150 4.74 0.69 12.08
N LEU A 151 3.98 0.08 11.18
CA LEU A 151 3.54 -1.31 11.31
C LEU A 151 4.13 -2.23 10.25
N SER A 152 4.14 -1.79 8.99
CA SER A 152 4.57 -2.63 7.87
C SER A 152 4.80 -1.80 6.62
N ALA A 153 5.74 -2.24 5.77
CA ALA A 153 5.78 -1.83 4.38
C ALA A 153 4.79 -2.64 3.55
N GLY A 154 4.28 -2.03 2.50
CA GLY A 154 3.44 -2.68 1.50
C GLY A 154 4.05 -2.60 0.12
N SER A 155 3.70 -3.57 -0.72
CA SER A 155 4.11 -3.62 -2.11
C SER A 155 2.90 -3.55 -3.01
N TRP A 156 3.02 -2.74 -4.07
CA TRP A 156 2.00 -2.60 -5.11
C TRP A 156 2.59 -2.85 -6.50
N ASP A 157 1.98 -2.25 -7.47
CA ASP A 157 2.24 -2.32 -8.90
C ASP A 157 3.51 -1.61 -9.35
N PRO A 158 3.91 -1.79 -10.62
CA PRO A 158 4.97 -1.00 -11.23
C PRO A 158 4.54 0.46 -11.44
N CYS A 159 5.50 1.33 -11.72
CA CYS A 159 5.29 2.73 -12.10
C CYS A 159 5.67 2.95 -13.55
N ASN A 160 4.68 3.22 -14.39
CA ASN A 160 4.83 3.48 -15.81
C ASN A 160 4.18 4.81 -16.19
N PHE A 161 4.47 5.32 -17.38
CA PHE A 161 3.79 6.50 -17.91
C PHE A 161 2.54 6.09 -18.70
N ALA A 162 1.39 6.66 -18.35
CA ALA A 162 0.23 6.73 -19.21
C ALA A 162 0.09 8.16 -19.73
N THR A 163 0.09 8.37 -21.07
CA THR A 163 0.25 9.70 -21.68
C THR A 163 -0.73 9.97 -22.81
N THR A 164 -0.93 11.26 -23.10
CA THR A 164 -1.74 11.72 -24.23
C THR A 164 -0.95 11.74 -25.54
N LYS A 165 0.39 11.70 -25.47
CA LYS A 165 1.33 11.66 -26.62
C LYS A 165 2.22 10.43 -26.48
N PRO A 166 2.65 9.82 -27.60
CA PRO A 166 3.53 8.66 -27.55
C PRO A 166 4.91 9.02 -27.01
N ILE A 167 5.50 8.11 -26.24
CA ILE A 167 6.90 8.15 -25.80
C ILE A 167 7.59 6.95 -26.47
N ARG A 168 8.50 7.19 -27.38
CA ARG A 168 9.25 6.15 -28.13
C ARG A 168 10.77 6.35 -28.02
N HIS A 169 11.20 7.56 -27.64
CA HIS A 169 12.58 7.95 -27.43
C HIS A 169 12.72 8.77 -26.15
N LEU A 170 13.92 8.86 -25.57
CA LEU A 170 14.14 9.68 -24.36
C LEU A 170 13.83 11.15 -24.59
N GLU A 171 14.02 11.65 -25.81
CA GLU A 171 13.72 13.05 -26.12
C GLU A 171 12.22 13.37 -26.05
N ASP A 172 11.33 12.38 -26.23
CA ASP A 172 9.88 12.57 -26.12
C ASP A 172 9.44 12.90 -24.69
N LEU A 173 10.29 12.66 -23.69
CA LEU A 173 10.03 13.01 -22.29
C LEU A 173 10.13 14.51 -22.03
N LYS A 174 10.87 15.27 -22.88
CA LYS A 174 11.16 16.67 -22.64
C LYS A 174 9.93 17.55 -22.68
N GLY A 175 9.69 18.27 -21.60
CA GLY A 175 8.59 19.22 -21.44
C GLY A 175 7.24 18.59 -21.16
N LEU A 176 7.14 17.27 -21.04
CA LEU A 176 5.89 16.61 -20.62
C LEU A 176 5.55 17.01 -19.19
N ARG A 177 4.34 17.53 -18.99
CA ARG A 177 3.77 17.82 -17.67
C ARG A 177 3.10 16.55 -17.17
N VAL A 178 3.67 15.95 -16.13
CA VAL A 178 3.27 14.63 -15.66
C VAL A 178 2.97 14.66 -14.18
N TYR A 179 1.80 14.16 -13.79
CA TYR A 179 1.49 13.92 -12.38
C TYR A 179 2.33 12.77 -11.85
N MET A 180 3.15 13.04 -10.83
CA MET A 180 4.17 12.10 -10.35
C MET A 180 4.39 12.19 -8.84
N PHE A 181 4.89 11.09 -8.27
CA PHE A 181 5.46 11.09 -6.91
C PHE A 181 6.70 11.99 -6.81
N PRO A 182 6.93 12.65 -5.65
CA PRO A 182 8.00 13.65 -5.51
C PRO A 182 9.39 13.13 -5.88
N THR A 183 9.83 12.00 -5.32
CA THR A 183 11.17 11.44 -5.57
C THR A 183 11.33 10.96 -7.01
N GLY A 184 10.33 10.26 -7.57
CA GLY A 184 10.32 9.86 -8.98
C GLY A 184 10.33 11.05 -9.91
N GLY A 185 9.55 12.10 -9.58
CA GLY A 185 9.53 13.37 -10.30
C GLY A 185 10.89 14.07 -10.32
N LYS A 186 11.56 14.17 -9.16
CA LYS A 186 12.91 14.72 -9.05
C LYS A 186 13.92 13.96 -9.93
N PHE A 187 13.79 12.65 -10.01
CA PHE A 187 14.61 11.85 -10.90
C PHE A 187 14.31 12.13 -12.37
N MET A 188 13.04 12.12 -12.77
CA MET A 188 12.64 12.27 -14.17
C MET A 188 12.85 13.69 -14.73
N GLN A 189 13.01 14.71 -13.87
CA GLN A 189 13.45 16.05 -14.28
C GLN A 189 14.81 16.03 -15.00
N ARG A 190 15.68 15.04 -14.75
CA ARG A 190 16.96 14.85 -15.44
C ARG A 190 16.78 14.61 -16.93
N PHE A 191 15.62 14.09 -17.34
CA PHE A 191 15.22 13.81 -18.70
C PHE A 191 14.25 14.86 -19.27
N GLY A 192 14.07 15.97 -18.54
CA GLY A 192 13.28 17.11 -18.99
C GLY A 192 11.78 16.99 -18.74
N VAL A 193 11.32 15.97 -18.00
CA VAL A 193 9.92 15.91 -17.51
C VAL A 193 9.64 17.06 -16.56
N VAL A 194 8.43 17.59 -16.59
CA VAL A 194 7.92 18.61 -15.67
C VAL A 194 6.95 17.93 -14.71
N PRO A 195 7.41 17.54 -13.50
CA PRO A 195 6.54 16.91 -12.52
C PRO A 195 5.50 17.90 -12.01
N MET A 196 4.26 17.43 -11.93
CA MET A 196 3.12 18.19 -11.43
C MET A 196 2.54 17.51 -10.19
N THR A 197 2.07 18.31 -9.23
CA THR A 197 1.35 17.84 -8.04
C THR A 197 -0.06 18.41 -8.05
N LEU A 198 -1.04 17.55 -7.91
CA LEU A 198 -2.48 17.87 -7.89
C LEU A 198 -3.16 17.04 -6.80
N ALA A 199 -4.39 17.38 -6.42
CA ALA A 199 -5.24 16.46 -5.70
C ALA A 199 -5.55 15.24 -6.61
N TYR A 200 -5.61 14.05 -6.02
CA TYR A 200 -5.79 12.80 -6.78
C TYR A 200 -7.02 12.82 -7.70
N GLU A 201 -8.13 13.34 -7.19
CA GLU A 201 -9.40 13.41 -7.93
C GLU A 201 -9.40 14.44 -9.08
N ASP A 202 -8.45 15.38 -9.10
CA ASP A 202 -8.35 16.40 -10.15
C ASP A 202 -7.55 15.91 -11.37
N VAL A 203 -6.79 14.82 -11.24
CA VAL A 203 -5.87 14.32 -12.28
C VAL A 203 -6.59 13.99 -13.58
N GLN A 204 -7.75 13.32 -13.51
CA GLN A 204 -8.52 12.96 -14.70
C GLN A 204 -8.98 14.19 -15.48
N MET A 205 -9.46 15.23 -14.78
CA MET A 205 -9.87 16.49 -15.42
C MET A 205 -8.68 17.20 -16.05
N ALA A 206 -7.53 17.28 -15.34
CA ALA A 206 -6.33 17.91 -15.86
C ALA A 206 -5.77 17.22 -17.12
N LEU A 207 -5.91 15.89 -17.23
CA LEU A 207 -5.61 15.15 -18.45
C LEU A 207 -6.58 15.48 -19.58
N GLN A 208 -7.89 15.59 -19.29
CA GLN A 208 -8.93 15.96 -20.28
C GLN A 208 -8.77 17.37 -20.83
N THR A 209 -8.41 18.32 -19.96
CA THR A 209 -8.20 19.74 -20.34
C THR A 209 -6.81 20.01 -20.92
N HIS A 210 -5.97 18.98 -21.00
CA HIS A 210 -4.56 19.10 -21.44
C HIS A 210 -3.70 19.99 -20.54
N ASP A 211 -4.05 20.15 -19.28
CA ASP A 211 -3.18 20.75 -18.26
C ASP A 211 -2.06 19.77 -17.83
N LEU A 212 -2.32 18.46 -17.99
CA LEU A 212 -1.35 17.39 -17.93
C LEU A 212 -1.19 16.72 -19.29
N ASP A 213 0.04 16.28 -19.60
CA ASP A 213 0.37 15.44 -20.76
C ASP A 213 0.38 13.96 -20.39
N GLY A 214 0.43 13.63 -19.09
CA GLY A 214 0.43 12.24 -18.61
C GLY A 214 0.39 12.11 -17.11
N VAL A 215 0.32 10.87 -16.69
CA VAL A 215 0.40 10.41 -15.30
C VAL A 215 1.43 9.30 -15.20
N THR A 216 2.20 9.30 -14.13
CA THR A 216 3.06 8.19 -13.74
C THR A 216 2.92 8.01 -12.24
N TRP A 217 1.86 7.34 -11.88
CA TRP A 217 1.45 7.11 -10.50
C TRP A 217 1.43 5.61 -10.18
N SER A 218 1.19 4.77 -11.19
CA SER A 218 1.05 3.33 -11.04
C SER A 218 1.27 2.62 -12.38
N GLY A 219 0.83 1.35 -12.46
CA GLY A 219 0.78 0.57 -13.68
C GLY A 219 -0.55 0.65 -14.42
N ILE A 220 -0.64 -0.07 -15.54
CA ILE A 220 -1.84 -0.06 -16.40
C ILE A 220 -3.10 -0.55 -15.68
N THR A 221 -2.97 -1.39 -14.66
CA THR A 221 -4.09 -1.91 -13.88
C THR A 221 -4.84 -0.79 -13.19
N GLU A 222 -4.12 0.12 -12.55
CA GLU A 222 -4.71 1.26 -11.88
C GLU A 222 -5.27 2.26 -12.89
N ASP A 223 -4.55 2.55 -13.98
CA ASP A 223 -5.03 3.45 -15.05
C ASP A 223 -6.42 3.06 -15.55
N TYR A 224 -6.67 1.74 -15.69
CA TYR A 224 -8.00 1.23 -16.06
C TYR A 224 -9.01 1.31 -14.94
N THR A 225 -8.60 1.08 -13.70
CA THR A 225 -9.49 1.05 -12.53
C THR A 225 -10.01 2.44 -12.18
N VAL A 226 -9.16 3.46 -12.27
CA VAL A 226 -9.51 4.85 -11.89
C VAL A 226 -9.93 5.72 -13.08
N GLY A 227 -9.95 5.18 -14.29
CA GLY A 227 -10.42 5.86 -15.49
C GLY A 227 -9.40 6.74 -16.20
N TRP A 228 -8.12 6.72 -15.81
CA TRP A 228 -7.06 7.46 -16.53
C TRP A 228 -6.82 6.90 -17.93
N ALA A 229 -7.02 5.60 -18.14
CA ALA A 229 -6.97 4.96 -19.45
C ALA A 229 -8.07 5.47 -20.42
N ASP A 230 -9.09 6.19 -19.95
CA ASP A 230 -10.12 6.80 -20.80
C ASP A 230 -9.70 8.18 -21.35
N VAL A 231 -8.71 8.81 -20.72
CA VAL A 231 -8.26 10.18 -21.04
C VAL A 231 -6.79 10.26 -21.48
N THR A 232 -6.07 9.14 -21.43
CA THR A 232 -4.75 8.94 -22.02
C THR A 232 -4.85 8.04 -23.27
N LYS A 233 -3.77 7.89 -24.02
CA LYS A 233 -3.77 7.10 -25.28
C LYS A 233 -2.63 6.12 -25.37
N TYR A 234 -1.54 6.36 -24.66
CA TYR A 234 -0.29 5.62 -24.76
C TYR A 234 0.18 5.17 -23.39
N TYR A 235 0.79 4.01 -23.35
CA TYR A 235 1.38 3.45 -22.14
C TYR A 235 2.83 3.04 -22.43
N LEU A 236 3.78 3.68 -21.75
CA LEU A 236 5.20 3.35 -21.85
C LEU A 236 5.50 2.10 -21.03
N THR A 237 5.99 1.05 -21.67
CA THR A 237 6.28 -0.24 -21.03
C THR A 237 7.57 -0.26 -20.20
N ASN A 238 8.46 0.72 -20.37
CA ASN A 238 9.65 0.90 -19.55
C ASN A 238 9.24 1.49 -18.17
N PRO A 239 9.34 0.75 -17.05
CA PRO A 239 8.90 1.24 -15.75
C PRO A 239 9.96 2.12 -15.10
N ILE A 240 9.54 3.14 -14.34
CA ILE A 240 10.43 3.87 -13.42
C ILE A 240 10.81 2.98 -12.24
N SER A 241 9.88 2.18 -11.76
CA SER A 241 10.07 1.16 -10.73
C SER A 241 9.16 -0.03 -11.00
N GLY A 242 9.59 -1.22 -10.65
CA GLY A 242 8.77 -2.43 -10.77
C GLY A 242 7.82 -2.66 -9.60
N ALA A 243 7.88 -1.82 -8.57
CA ALA A 243 6.96 -1.88 -7.43
C ALA A 243 6.87 -0.54 -6.71
N TRP A 244 5.68 -0.29 -6.13
CA TRP A 244 5.45 0.78 -5.19
C TRP A 244 5.72 0.30 -3.75
N VAL A 245 6.27 1.18 -2.92
CA VAL A 245 6.50 0.93 -1.50
C VAL A 245 5.63 1.89 -0.69
N GLY A 246 4.70 1.33 0.05
CA GLY A 246 3.89 2.10 0.99
C GLY A 246 4.06 1.65 2.42
N SER A 247 3.48 2.40 3.33
CA SER A 247 3.52 2.17 4.77
C SER A 247 2.11 2.04 5.34
N TYR A 248 1.95 1.17 6.34
CA TYR A 248 0.88 1.23 7.32
C TYR A 248 1.45 1.79 8.61
N PHE A 249 0.86 2.84 9.13
CA PHE A 249 1.27 3.47 10.37
C PHE A 249 0.07 3.95 11.19
N VAL A 250 0.25 4.06 12.49
CA VAL A 250 -0.85 4.32 13.44
C VAL A 250 -0.44 5.35 14.47
N HIS A 251 -1.45 6.03 15.06
CA HIS A 251 -1.22 6.84 16.24
C HIS A 251 -0.76 5.95 17.42
N THR A 252 0.38 6.28 17.99
CA THR A 252 1.04 5.43 19.01
C THR A 252 0.15 5.16 20.22
N ASP A 253 -0.56 6.16 20.74
CA ASP A 253 -1.39 5.96 21.94
C ASP A 253 -2.71 5.24 21.62
N SER A 254 -3.26 5.39 20.42
CA SER A 254 -4.36 4.56 19.93
C SER A 254 -3.92 3.09 19.82
N TRP A 255 -2.74 2.84 19.29
CA TRP A 255 -2.17 1.49 19.16
C TRP A 255 -1.94 0.78 20.49
N LYS A 256 -1.39 1.48 21.48
CA LYS A 256 -1.16 0.94 22.83
C LYS A 256 -2.43 0.48 23.55
N LYS A 257 -3.59 1.08 23.21
CA LYS A 257 -4.89 0.72 23.78
C LYS A 257 -5.52 -0.52 23.14
N VAL A 258 -5.03 -0.94 21.97
CA VAL A 258 -5.55 -2.12 21.27
C VAL A 258 -5.03 -3.38 21.94
N PRO A 259 -5.88 -4.34 22.34
CA PRO A 259 -5.46 -5.64 22.87
C PRO A 259 -4.53 -6.39 21.91
N LYS A 260 -3.59 -7.16 22.45
CA LYS A 260 -2.54 -7.84 21.66
C LYS A 260 -3.09 -8.73 20.53
N HIS A 261 -4.17 -9.46 20.79
CA HIS A 261 -4.80 -10.31 19.78
C HIS A 261 -5.35 -9.51 18.60
N LEU A 262 -5.94 -8.33 18.86
CA LEU A 262 -6.43 -7.43 17.80
C LEU A 262 -5.26 -6.75 17.04
N GLN A 263 -4.17 -6.41 17.76
CA GLN A 263 -2.95 -5.95 17.08
C GLN A 263 -2.41 -7.00 16.12
N THR A 264 -2.39 -8.26 16.53
CA THR A 264 -1.96 -9.39 15.68
C THR A 264 -2.92 -9.55 14.50
N LEU A 265 -4.23 -9.52 14.76
CA LEU A 265 -5.26 -9.63 13.72
C LEU A 265 -5.13 -8.49 12.69
N PHE A 266 -4.89 -7.25 13.13
CA PHE A 266 -4.70 -6.12 12.23
C PHE A 266 -3.45 -6.29 11.35
N ARG A 267 -2.32 -6.74 11.92
CA ARG A 267 -1.12 -7.07 11.11
C ARG A 267 -1.41 -8.17 10.08
N MET A 268 -2.11 -9.23 10.46
CA MET A 268 -2.52 -10.28 9.51
C MET A 268 -3.43 -9.74 8.40
N SER A 269 -4.31 -8.79 8.71
CA SER A 269 -5.16 -8.16 7.69
C SER A 269 -4.36 -7.27 6.73
N ILE A 270 -3.29 -6.64 7.20
CA ILE A 270 -2.34 -5.93 6.37
C ILE A 270 -1.62 -6.90 5.43
N ASP A 271 -1.12 -8.03 5.94
CA ASP A 271 -0.47 -9.05 5.12
C ASP A 271 -1.42 -9.62 4.06
N TYR A 272 -2.69 -9.86 4.42
CA TYR A 272 -3.73 -10.24 3.47
C TYR A 272 -3.92 -9.19 2.36
N SER A 273 -3.94 -7.90 2.72
CA SER A 273 -4.00 -6.81 1.76
C SER A 273 -2.80 -6.82 0.80
N HIS A 274 -1.57 -7.04 1.32
CA HIS A 274 -0.37 -7.12 0.50
C HIS A 274 -0.43 -8.28 -0.48
N TYR A 275 -0.80 -9.48 -0.01
CA TYR A 275 -0.94 -10.66 -0.86
C TYR A 275 -1.98 -10.45 -1.97
N HIS A 276 -3.17 -9.92 -1.62
CA HIS A 276 -4.21 -9.64 -2.60
C HIS A 276 -3.73 -8.69 -3.70
N ARG A 277 -3.10 -7.59 -3.33
CA ARG A 277 -2.60 -6.61 -4.29
C ARG A 277 -1.54 -7.16 -5.21
N GLN A 278 -0.59 -7.95 -4.70
CA GLN A 278 0.45 -8.55 -5.51
C GLN A 278 -0.12 -9.35 -6.68
N TYR A 279 -1.07 -10.26 -6.43
CA TYR A 279 -1.63 -11.06 -7.52
C TYR A 279 -2.62 -10.27 -8.38
N TRP A 280 -3.37 -9.32 -7.80
CA TRP A 280 -4.33 -8.50 -8.55
C TRP A 280 -3.63 -7.61 -9.56
N TYR A 281 -2.58 -6.90 -9.17
CA TYR A 281 -1.77 -6.11 -10.09
C TYR A 281 -1.02 -6.98 -11.09
N TRP A 282 -0.43 -8.09 -10.65
CA TRP A 282 0.27 -9.00 -11.57
C TRP A 282 -0.64 -9.50 -12.68
N TRP A 283 -1.84 -9.91 -12.33
CA TRP A 283 -2.87 -10.29 -13.30
C TRP A 283 -3.28 -9.13 -14.18
N GLY A 284 -3.59 -7.97 -13.59
CA GLY A 284 -4.08 -6.78 -14.29
C GLY A 284 -3.08 -6.21 -15.28
N GLU A 285 -1.78 -6.13 -14.89
CA GLU A 285 -0.71 -5.69 -15.78
C GLU A 285 -0.65 -6.54 -17.05
N ALA A 286 -0.70 -7.87 -16.94
CA ALA A 286 -0.71 -8.77 -18.08
C ALA A 286 -2.03 -8.66 -18.88
N HIS A 287 -3.16 -8.64 -18.17
CA HIS A 287 -4.49 -8.63 -18.79
C HIS A 287 -4.72 -7.36 -19.63
N TYR A 288 -4.50 -6.19 -19.05
CA TYR A 288 -4.79 -4.92 -19.72
C TYR A 288 -3.81 -4.59 -20.84
N ARG A 289 -2.54 -5.02 -20.74
CA ARG A 289 -1.59 -4.92 -21.87
C ARG A 289 -2.04 -5.71 -23.11
N VAL A 290 -2.75 -6.83 -22.90
CA VAL A 290 -3.15 -7.73 -24.02
C VAL A 290 -4.61 -7.53 -24.41
N LYS A 291 -5.50 -7.28 -23.47
CA LYS A 291 -6.96 -7.29 -23.64
C LYS A 291 -7.63 -5.93 -23.40
N GLY A 292 -6.91 -4.96 -22.85
CA GLY A 292 -7.50 -3.67 -22.46
C GLY A 292 -8.05 -2.87 -23.63
N GLY A 293 -7.25 -2.69 -24.68
CA GLY A 293 -7.68 -2.09 -25.95
C GLY A 293 -7.86 -0.56 -25.94
N LYS A 294 -7.62 0.13 -24.80
CA LYS A 294 -7.72 1.58 -24.71
C LYS A 294 -6.38 2.28 -24.94
N LEU A 295 -5.27 1.65 -24.54
CA LEU A 295 -3.94 2.23 -24.57
C LEU A 295 -3.06 1.52 -25.61
N GLU A 296 -2.37 2.31 -26.44
CA GLU A 296 -1.29 1.83 -27.31
C GLU A 296 -0.01 1.67 -26.48
N LEU A 297 0.58 0.49 -26.51
CA LEU A 297 1.85 0.23 -25.83
C LEU A 297 3.01 0.83 -26.62
N THR A 298 3.84 1.60 -25.93
CA THR A 298 5.08 2.16 -26.48
C THR A 298 6.28 1.70 -25.66
N SER A 299 7.47 1.83 -26.21
CA SER A 299 8.72 1.54 -25.51
C SER A 299 9.84 2.43 -26.00
N ILE A 300 10.72 2.82 -25.10
CA ILE A 300 12.02 3.43 -25.43
C ILE A 300 13.00 2.28 -25.71
N PRO A 301 13.82 2.37 -26.76
CA PRO A 301 14.83 1.36 -27.09
C PRO A 301 15.77 1.07 -25.91
N ALA A 302 16.19 -0.19 -25.79
CA ALA A 302 17.00 -0.64 -24.65
C ALA A 302 18.36 0.07 -24.54
N ASP A 303 18.97 0.45 -25.65
CA ASP A 303 20.22 1.21 -25.68
C ASP A 303 20.05 2.65 -25.17
N GLU A 304 18.92 3.30 -25.45
CA GLU A 304 18.57 4.60 -24.86
C GLU A 304 18.21 4.44 -23.38
N TRP A 305 17.45 3.39 -23.02
CA TRP A 305 17.01 3.18 -21.62
C TRP A 305 18.17 2.92 -20.66
N LYS A 306 19.29 2.37 -21.12
CA LYS A 306 20.53 2.25 -20.35
C LYS A 306 21.04 3.58 -19.80
N GLN A 307 20.72 4.72 -20.46
CA GLN A 307 21.07 6.03 -19.92
C GLN A 307 20.26 6.33 -18.67
N VAL A 308 18.98 5.92 -18.63
CA VAL A 308 18.12 6.06 -17.45
C VAL A 308 18.63 5.21 -16.29
N GLU A 309 19.07 3.98 -16.60
CA GLU A 309 19.65 3.07 -15.60
C GLU A 309 20.95 3.64 -15.02
N ALA A 310 21.83 4.17 -15.86
CA ALA A 310 23.07 4.80 -15.41
C ALA A 310 22.82 6.05 -14.54
N GLU A 311 21.83 6.87 -14.89
CA GLU A 311 21.43 8.04 -14.08
C GLU A 311 20.74 7.64 -12.77
N ALA A 312 20.00 6.53 -12.74
CA ALA A 312 19.41 6.01 -11.51
C ALA A 312 20.49 5.62 -10.49
N HIS A 313 21.57 4.96 -10.90
CA HIS A 313 22.68 4.64 -10.00
C HIS A 313 23.34 5.89 -9.41
N LYS A 314 23.51 6.96 -10.20
CA LYS A 314 24.01 8.24 -9.68
C LYS A 314 23.02 8.86 -8.68
N PHE A 315 21.72 8.81 -8.99
CA PHE A 315 20.67 9.27 -8.10
C PHE A 315 20.65 8.51 -6.75
N TRP A 316 20.92 7.20 -6.78
CA TRP A 316 21.07 6.40 -5.56
C TRP A 316 22.27 6.88 -4.73
N ASP A 317 23.43 7.13 -5.37
CA ASP A 317 24.63 7.61 -4.68
C ASP A 317 24.43 8.99 -4.05
N GLU A 318 23.71 9.89 -4.72
CA GLU A 318 23.31 11.17 -4.17
C GLU A 318 22.35 11.01 -2.99
N THR A 319 21.36 10.11 -3.11
CA THR A 319 20.41 9.81 -2.05
C THR A 319 21.09 9.23 -0.81
N ALA A 320 22.15 8.44 -0.99
CA ALA A 320 22.95 7.90 0.11
C ALA A 320 23.64 8.98 0.96
N GLN A 321 23.77 10.21 0.46
CA GLN A 321 24.37 11.32 1.20
C GLN A 321 23.39 12.05 2.13
N ILE A 322 22.07 11.74 2.05
CA ILE A 322 21.05 12.42 2.86
C ILE A 322 21.24 12.10 4.36
N SER A 323 21.48 10.83 4.68
CA SER A 323 21.71 10.38 6.07
C SER A 323 22.46 9.05 6.12
N PRO A 324 22.99 8.65 7.29
CA PRO A 324 23.56 7.32 7.49
C PRO A 324 22.56 6.18 7.20
N ARG A 325 21.27 6.36 7.51
CA ARG A 325 20.22 5.39 7.17
C ARG A 325 20.00 5.29 5.68
N CYS A 326 19.92 6.42 4.98
CA CYS A 326 19.80 6.44 3.52
C CYS A 326 20.99 5.72 2.85
N LYS A 327 22.21 5.94 3.36
CA LYS A 327 23.40 5.23 2.89
C LYS A 327 23.24 3.72 3.06
N LYS A 328 22.79 3.28 4.25
CA LYS A 328 22.56 1.86 4.53
C LYS A 328 21.51 1.24 3.63
N VAL A 329 20.40 1.95 3.37
CA VAL A 329 19.36 1.48 2.43
C VAL A 329 19.93 1.32 1.02
N VAL A 330 20.70 2.29 0.52
CA VAL A 330 21.33 2.20 -0.81
C VAL A 330 22.32 1.04 -0.89
N GLU A 331 23.13 0.80 0.14
CA GLU A 331 24.02 -0.36 0.20
C GLU A 331 23.24 -1.67 0.09
N ILE A 332 22.14 -1.82 0.84
CA ILE A 332 21.26 -2.99 0.78
C ILE A 332 20.63 -3.15 -0.61
N LEU A 333 20.12 -2.06 -1.22
CA LEU A 333 19.54 -2.12 -2.55
C LEU A 333 20.56 -2.55 -3.61
N LYS A 334 21.79 -2.07 -3.52
CA LYS A 334 22.87 -2.46 -4.44
C LYS A 334 23.23 -3.95 -4.27
N GLU A 335 23.41 -4.41 -3.03
CA GLU A 335 23.70 -5.81 -2.71
C GLU A 335 22.57 -6.74 -3.20
N TYR A 336 21.32 -6.36 -2.95
CA TYR A 336 20.16 -7.12 -3.39
C TYR A 336 20.09 -7.22 -4.92
N ASN A 337 20.21 -6.10 -5.63
CA ASN A 337 20.12 -6.10 -7.09
C ASN A 337 21.28 -6.88 -7.72
N ASP A 338 22.50 -6.74 -7.21
CA ASP A 338 23.67 -7.54 -7.65
C ASP A 338 23.45 -9.04 -7.42
N THR A 339 22.88 -9.43 -6.27
CA THR A 339 22.56 -10.82 -5.96
C THR A 339 21.54 -11.40 -6.93
N MET A 340 20.45 -10.65 -7.19
CA MET A 340 19.40 -11.10 -8.09
C MET A 340 19.84 -11.16 -9.55
N GLU A 341 20.70 -10.22 -9.97
CA GLU A 341 21.28 -10.22 -11.31
C GLU A 341 22.22 -11.44 -11.51
N LYS A 342 23.07 -11.74 -10.56
CA LYS A 342 23.95 -12.92 -10.60
C LYS A 342 23.18 -14.24 -10.55
N ALA A 343 22.04 -14.27 -9.86
CA ALA A 343 21.16 -15.44 -9.84
C ALA A 343 20.50 -15.71 -11.21
N GLY A 344 20.30 -14.67 -12.03
CA GLY A 344 19.72 -14.78 -13.37
C GLY A 344 18.24 -15.20 -13.36
N PRO A 345 17.72 -15.70 -14.50
CA PRO A 345 16.33 -16.13 -14.58
C PRO A 345 16.00 -17.26 -13.58
N PRO A 346 14.82 -17.25 -12.94
CA PRO A 346 13.68 -16.34 -13.13
C PRO A 346 13.75 -15.03 -12.33
N TYR A 347 14.80 -14.78 -11.57
CA TYR A 347 14.91 -13.65 -10.65
C TYR A 347 15.16 -12.32 -11.37
N ARG A 348 15.96 -12.37 -12.46
CA ARG A 348 16.19 -11.24 -13.38
C ARG A 348 16.27 -11.76 -14.83
N TYR A 349 15.69 -10.98 -15.76
CA TYR A 349 15.72 -11.23 -17.19
C TYR A 349 16.41 -10.08 -17.91
#